data_a56f655c92526f9617128e0c1ab11e70
#
_entry.id   a56f655c92526f9617128e0c1ab11e70
#
_cell.length_a   1.000
_cell.length_b   1.000
_cell.length_c   1.000
_cell.angle_alpha   90.00
_cell.angle_beta   90.00
_cell.angle_gamma   90.00
#
_symmetry.space_group_name_H-M   'P 1'
#
loop_
_entity.id
_entity.type
_entity.pdbx_description
1 polymer ?
#
loop_
_entity_poly.entity_id
_entity_poly.type
_entity_poly.pdbx_seq_one_letter_code
_entity_poly.pdbx_strand_id
1 'polypeptide(L)'
;MSTRILGIESSCDETAAAVVADGREILSSVVASQMDIHRKYGGVVPELASREHLRQIVPVVREALAQAGLSFSDIDAIGVTQGPGLIGSLLVGMTYGKVLALELGKPLVPVNHLEGHVHAVFLEAHIERRTPALPAVCLIVSGGHTLLYYVEAKPGASSTLSPLEKNAGSTFTLNASSEARSPRIDGNQASCGFQFRRLGGTRDDAAGEAYDKVARLLALGYPGGPVIDQLATRATACGPAVSGAGSTWSPPEKDELHFGPVKIKGNSYDFSFSGIKTAVLYYLRAHPEFNAEIETRREALLQGCRKAADLLPLCSPQVLALISNFQSAVVNDLVTRTLAAASETGARTILVSGGVAANSALRETFQSRAATKGVNVFFPSRGLSTDNAAMIAAAAYSHLKAGDIASSDLNAEPNLRIA
;
A
#
# COMPACT_ATOMS: atom_id res chain seq x y z
N MET A 1 -28.90 12.66 -5.88
CA MET A 1 -27.93 12.22 -6.90
C MET A 1 -26.68 11.77 -6.18
N SER A 2 -26.01 10.72 -6.65
CA SER A 2 -24.72 10.29 -6.08
C SER A 2 -23.61 11.26 -6.45
N THR A 3 -22.68 11.52 -5.53
CA THR A 3 -21.51 12.37 -5.75
C THR A 3 -20.39 11.54 -6.39
N ARG A 4 -19.97 11.89 -7.60
CA ARG A 4 -18.98 11.16 -8.39
C ARG A 4 -17.63 11.89 -8.36
N ILE A 5 -16.60 11.21 -7.91
CA ILE A 5 -15.26 11.77 -7.79
C ILE A 5 -14.32 11.05 -8.74
N LEU A 6 -13.62 11.83 -9.56
CA LEU A 6 -12.49 11.35 -10.35
C LEU A 6 -11.23 11.44 -9.48
N GLY A 7 -10.68 10.29 -9.07
CA GLY A 7 -9.40 10.19 -8.39
C GLY A 7 -8.24 10.07 -9.37
N ILE A 8 -7.11 10.69 -9.04
CA ILE A 8 -5.86 10.62 -9.79
C ILE A 8 -4.73 10.29 -8.83
N GLU A 9 -4.00 9.21 -9.10
CA GLU A 9 -2.83 8.76 -8.35
C GLU A 9 -1.61 8.73 -9.25
N SER A 10 -0.52 9.35 -8.80
CA SER A 10 0.77 9.36 -9.50
C SER A 10 1.96 9.53 -8.55
N SER A 11 1.87 9.04 -7.31
CA SER A 11 2.88 9.33 -6.27
C SER A 11 4.21 8.61 -6.48
N CYS A 12 4.23 7.47 -7.16
CA CYS A 12 5.43 6.64 -7.31
C CYS A 12 5.61 6.13 -8.76
N ASP A 13 5.24 4.91 -9.06
CA ASP A 13 5.44 4.25 -10.36
C ASP A 13 4.15 3.65 -10.96
N GLU A 14 3.00 3.94 -10.39
CA GLU A 14 1.68 3.68 -10.94
C GLU A 14 1.00 4.99 -11.36
N THR A 15 0.57 5.05 -12.63
CA THR A 15 -0.36 6.10 -13.08
C THR A 15 -1.75 5.55 -13.01
N ALA A 16 -2.61 6.08 -12.14
CA ALA A 16 -3.96 5.57 -12.00
C ALA A 16 -5.02 6.67 -12.04
N ALA A 17 -6.20 6.30 -12.55
CA ALA A 17 -7.43 7.07 -12.44
C ALA A 17 -8.61 6.15 -12.14
N ALA A 18 -9.56 6.66 -11.35
CA ALA A 18 -10.75 5.92 -10.96
C ALA A 18 -11.93 6.87 -10.78
N VAL A 19 -13.13 6.37 -11.01
CA VAL A 19 -14.35 7.08 -10.62
C VAL A 19 -15.02 6.32 -9.49
N VAL A 20 -15.27 7.02 -8.39
CA VAL A 20 -15.94 6.47 -7.21
C VAL A 20 -17.16 7.32 -6.88
N ALA A 21 -18.31 6.66 -6.67
CA ALA A 21 -19.53 7.28 -6.25
C ALA A 21 -19.70 7.20 -4.73
N ASP A 22 -20.08 8.34 -4.13
CA ASP A 22 -20.35 8.49 -2.69
C ASP A 22 -19.22 7.96 -1.77
N GLY A 23 -17.97 7.97 -2.27
CA GLY A 23 -16.77 7.55 -1.56
C GLY A 23 -16.66 6.04 -1.31
N ARG A 24 -17.51 5.22 -1.91
CA ARG A 24 -17.57 3.77 -1.62
C ARG A 24 -17.89 2.86 -2.79
N GLU A 25 -18.58 3.32 -3.81
CA GLU A 25 -18.92 2.52 -4.98
C GLU A 25 -17.90 2.80 -6.10
N ILE A 26 -17.08 1.81 -6.44
CA ILE A 26 -16.08 1.92 -7.50
C ILE A 26 -16.78 1.71 -8.84
N LEU A 27 -16.94 2.79 -9.63
CA LEU A 27 -17.51 2.73 -10.97
C LEU A 27 -16.46 2.33 -12.01
N SER A 28 -15.21 2.75 -11.81
CA SER A 28 -14.07 2.33 -12.62
C SER A 28 -12.77 2.47 -11.83
N SER A 29 -11.75 1.68 -12.19
CA SER A 29 -10.39 1.80 -11.66
C SER A 29 -9.39 1.31 -12.69
N VAL A 30 -8.57 2.21 -13.20
CA VAL A 30 -7.57 1.95 -14.23
C VAL A 30 -6.18 2.27 -13.67
N VAL A 31 -5.26 1.33 -13.82
CA VAL A 31 -3.87 1.46 -13.36
C VAL A 31 -2.93 1.11 -14.50
N ALA A 32 -2.03 2.03 -14.84
CA ALA A 32 -0.91 1.80 -15.74
C ALA A 32 0.38 1.70 -14.91
N SER A 33 0.86 0.48 -14.68
CA SER A 33 2.07 0.23 -13.91
C SER A 33 3.33 0.39 -14.77
N GLN A 34 4.34 1.01 -14.19
CA GLN A 34 5.65 1.22 -14.81
C GLN A 34 6.67 0.15 -14.41
N MET A 35 6.21 -0.93 -13.79
CA MET A 35 7.05 -2.01 -13.27
C MET A 35 8.04 -2.54 -14.30
N ASP A 36 7.62 -2.72 -15.57
CA ASP A 36 8.48 -3.24 -16.64
C ASP A 36 9.61 -2.28 -17.01
N ILE A 37 9.40 -0.97 -16.86
CA ILE A 37 10.41 0.06 -17.09
C ILE A 37 11.47 0.00 -16.00
N HIS A 38 11.03 -0.09 -14.73
CA HIS A 38 11.91 -0.03 -13.56
C HIS A 38 12.64 -1.34 -13.26
N ARG A 39 12.10 -2.45 -13.74
CA ARG A 39 12.64 -3.81 -13.52
C ARG A 39 14.12 -3.95 -13.86
N LYS A 40 14.55 -3.40 -15.01
CA LYS A 40 15.97 -3.46 -15.45
C LYS A 40 16.93 -2.67 -14.55
N TYR A 41 16.40 -1.76 -13.74
CA TYR A 41 17.18 -1.00 -12.77
C TYR A 41 17.11 -1.63 -11.36
N GLY A 42 16.18 -2.58 -11.18
CA GLY A 42 15.95 -3.26 -9.90
C GLY A 42 15.35 -2.35 -8.83
N GLY A 43 14.57 -1.35 -9.23
CA GLY A 43 13.87 -0.39 -8.37
C GLY A 43 13.45 0.83 -9.15
N VAL A 44 12.60 1.66 -8.54
CA VAL A 44 12.06 2.87 -9.17
C VAL A 44 13.15 3.90 -9.45
N VAL A 45 13.16 4.43 -10.68
CA VAL A 45 14.01 5.55 -11.11
C VAL A 45 13.13 6.78 -11.24
N PRO A 46 13.23 7.78 -10.34
CA PRO A 46 12.27 8.88 -10.23
C PRO A 46 12.06 9.68 -11.50
N GLU A 47 13.13 9.94 -12.26
CA GLU A 47 13.04 10.70 -13.50
C GLU A 47 12.28 9.93 -14.60
N LEU A 48 12.50 8.61 -14.69
CA LEU A 48 11.77 7.77 -15.64
C LEU A 48 10.30 7.67 -15.25
N ALA A 49 10.02 7.56 -13.95
CA ALA A 49 8.65 7.54 -13.45
C ALA A 49 7.89 8.80 -13.85
N SER A 50 8.46 9.97 -13.60
CA SER A 50 7.84 11.26 -13.96
C SER A 50 7.54 11.37 -15.46
N ARG A 51 8.47 10.94 -16.32
CA ARG A 51 8.29 10.97 -17.78
C ARG A 51 7.19 10.01 -18.25
N GLU A 52 7.09 8.85 -17.62
CA GLU A 52 6.04 7.89 -17.98
C GLU A 52 4.66 8.35 -17.52
N HIS A 53 4.54 8.97 -16.34
CA HIS A 53 3.29 9.59 -15.92
C HIS A 53 2.76 10.59 -16.95
N LEU A 54 3.63 11.43 -17.54
CA LEU A 54 3.23 12.38 -18.59
C LEU A 54 2.64 11.69 -19.82
N ARG A 55 3.10 10.49 -20.15
CA ARG A 55 2.57 9.71 -21.28
C ARG A 55 1.25 9.04 -20.96
N GLN A 56 1.09 8.58 -19.71
CA GLN A 56 -0.02 7.71 -19.32
C GLN A 56 -1.22 8.47 -18.74
N ILE A 57 -1.03 9.67 -18.20
CA ILE A 57 -2.09 10.36 -17.44
C ILE A 57 -3.36 10.60 -18.26
N VAL A 58 -3.23 11.07 -19.50
CA VAL A 58 -4.37 11.34 -20.36
C VAL A 58 -5.11 10.06 -20.79
N PRO A 59 -4.44 9.04 -21.35
CA PRO A 59 -5.12 7.78 -21.70
C PRO A 59 -5.76 7.10 -20.50
N VAL A 60 -5.09 7.06 -19.33
CA VAL A 60 -5.62 6.41 -18.13
C VAL A 60 -6.90 7.12 -17.62
N VAL A 61 -6.92 8.44 -17.57
CA VAL A 61 -8.13 9.20 -17.18
C VAL A 61 -9.28 9.00 -18.16
N ARG A 62 -9.00 9.03 -19.47
CA ARG A 62 -10.04 8.76 -20.49
C ARG A 62 -10.60 7.36 -20.39
N GLU A 63 -9.75 6.39 -20.19
CA GLU A 63 -10.16 4.99 -20.01
C GLU A 63 -11.02 4.81 -18.75
N ALA A 64 -10.65 5.46 -17.63
CA ALA A 64 -11.42 5.41 -16.40
C ALA A 64 -12.85 5.98 -16.58
N LEU A 65 -12.99 7.10 -17.28
CA LEU A 65 -14.28 7.67 -17.60
C LEU A 65 -15.09 6.77 -18.54
N ALA A 66 -14.45 6.21 -19.58
CA ALA A 66 -15.11 5.31 -20.52
C ALA A 66 -15.62 4.04 -19.85
N GLN A 67 -14.83 3.42 -18.97
CA GLN A 67 -15.24 2.24 -18.19
C GLN A 67 -16.42 2.54 -17.25
N ALA A 68 -16.46 3.75 -16.68
CA ALA A 68 -17.58 4.19 -15.86
C ALA A 68 -18.84 4.56 -16.69
N GLY A 69 -18.74 4.65 -18.01
CA GLY A 69 -19.81 5.14 -18.88
C GLY A 69 -20.15 6.61 -18.67
N LEU A 70 -19.15 7.42 -18.30
CA LEU A 70 -19.28 8.82 -17.90
C LEU A 70 -18.42 9.73 -18.77
N SER A 71 -18.76 11.02 -18.76
CA SER A 71 -17.99 12.10 -19.35
C SER A 71 -17.46 13.01 -18.25
N PHE A 72 -16.59 13.97 -18.59
CA PHE A 72 -16.09 14.95 -17.65
C PHE A 72 -17.19 15.79 -16.99
N SER A 73 -18.30 16.06 -17.72
CA SER A 73 -19.43 16.82 -17.17
C SER A 73 -20.15 16.11 -16.03
N ASP A 74 -20.05 14.79 -15.96
CA ASP A 74 -20.73 13.95 -14.99
C ASP A 74 -19.96 13.85 -13.66
N ILE A 75 -18.74 14.40 -13.58
CA ILE A 75 -17.88 14.40 -12.41
C ILE A 75 -18.18 15.61 -11.54
N ASP A 76 -18.29 15.41 -10.22
CA ASP A 76 -18.61 16.46 -9.26
C ASP A 76 -17.36 17.07 -8.59
N ALA A 77 -16.26 16.31 -8.47
CA ALA A 77 -14.99 16.78 -7.92
C ALA A 77 -13.82 15.95 -8.45
N ILE A 78 -12.61 16.49 -8.35
CA ILE A 78 -11.35 15.83 -8.73
C ILE A 78 -10.50 15.67 -7.50
N GLY A 79 -10.19 14.42 -7.13
CA GLY A 79 -9.26 14.07 -6.06
C GLY A 79 -7.87 13.84 -6.63
N VAL A 80 -6.84 14.45 -6.05
CA VAL A 80 -5.45 14.26 -6.48
C VAL A 80 -4.55 13.93 -5.30
N THR A 81 -3.58 13.06 -5.50
CA THR A 81 -2.57 12.80 -4.48
C THR A 81 -1.65 14.01 -4.34
N GLN A 82 -1.64 14.62 -3.15
CA GLN A 82 -0.75 15.73 -2.81
C GLN A 82 0.62 15.22 -2.37
N GLY A 83 0.67 14.09 -1.71
CA GLY A 83 1.85 13.44 -1.13
C GLY A 83 1.45 12.41 -0.06
N PRO A 84 2.45 11.72 0.55
CA PRO A 84 3.86 11.70 0.16
C PRO A 84 4.10 10.98 -1.16
N GLY A 85 5.33 11.18 -1.74
CA GLY A 85 5.71 10.50 -2.97
C GLY A 85 6.90 11.16 -3.69
N LEU A 86 7.20 10.70 -4.89
CA LEU A 86 8.25 11.27 -5.73
C LEU A 86 7.78 12.62 -6.29
N ILE A 87 8.52 13.69 -6.00
CA ILE A 87 8.09 15.06 -6.36
C ILE A 87 7.72 15.22 -7.83
N GLY A 88 8.53 14.69 -8.76
CA GLY A 88 8.27 14.78 -10.18
C GLY A 88 7.03 14.01 -10.62
N SER A 89 6.75 12.88 -10.00
CA SER A 89 5.57 12.05 -10.23
C SER A 89 4.30 12.73 -9.69
N LEU A 90 4.32 13.22 -8.45
CA LEU A 90 3.23 13.98 -7.83
C LEU A 90 2.84 15.20 -8.65
N LEU A 91 3.83 15.96 -9.16
CA LEU A 91 3.59 17.15 -9.97
C LEU A 91 2.79 16.85 -11.24
N VAL A 92 2.95 15.68 -11.86
CA VAL A 92 2.21 15.32 -13.07
C VAL A 92 0.72 15.17 -12.77
N GLY A 93 0.34 14.32 -11.80
CA GLY A 93 -1.06 14.11 -11.45
C GLY A 93 -1.72 15.37 -10.90
N MET A 94 -1.01 16.10 -10.04
CA MET A 94 -1.50 17.35 -9.47
C MET A 94 -1.73 18.42 -10.52
N THR A 95 -0.78 18.67 -11.43
CA THR A 95 -0.93 19.68 -12.49
C THR A 95 -2.08 19.31 -13.40
N TYR A 96 -2.18 18.04 -13.80
CA TYR A 96 -3.28 17.59 -14.63
C TYR A 96 -4.64 17.77 -13.93
N GLY A 97 -4.75 17.38 -12.64
CA GLY A 97 -5.96 17.58 -11.86
C GLY A 97 -6.35 19.04 -11.68
N LYS A 98 -5.38 19.94 -11.45
CA LYS A 98 -5.60 21.39 -11.39
C LYS A 98 -6.19 21.94 -12.69
N VAL A 99 -5.61 21.57 -13.84
CA VAL A 99 -6.09 22.02 -15.15
C VAL A 99 -7.51 21.51 -15.39
N LEU A 100 -7.79 20.24 -15.09
CA LEU A 100 -9.14 19.71 -15.22
C LEU A 100 -10.14 20.41 -14.29
N ALA A 101 -9.79 20.64 -13.03
CA ALA A 101 -10.65 21.32 -12.07
C ALA A 101 -10.99 22.74 -12.52
N LEU A 102 -10.00 23.47 -13.03
CA LEU A 102 -10.17 24.82 -13.57
C LEU A 102 -11.07 24.83 -14.81
N GLU A 103 -10.80 23.98 -15.79
CA GLU A 103 -11.56 23.90 -17.05
C GLU A 103 -13.01 23.51 -16.82
N LEU A 104 -13.24 22.57 -15.93
CA LEU A 104 -14.57 22.02 -15.63
C LEU A 104 -15.34 22.87 -14.60
N GLY A 105 -14.70 23.84 -13.95
CA GLY A 105 -15.29 24.58 -12.82
C GLY A 105 -15.66 23.68 -11.63
N LYS A 106 -14.88 22.60 -11.39
CA LYS A 106 -15.14 21.62 -10.34
C LYS A 106 -14.13 21.78 -9.20
N PRO A 107 -14.52 21.41 -7.96
CA PRO A 107 -13.60 21.44 -6.83
C PRO A 107 -12.44 20.46 -7.04
N LEU A 108 -11.22 20.91 -6.68
CA LEU A 108 -10.03 20.10 -6.55
C LEU A 108 -9.84 19.74 -5.09
N VAL A 109 -9.66 18.45 -4.82
CA VAL A 109 -9.52 17.92 -3.45
C VAL A 109 -8.15 17.27 -3.29
N PRO A 110 -7.26 17.83 -2.43
CA PRO A 110 -5.96 17.24 -2.15
C PRO A 110 -6.15 16.05 -1.20
N VAL A 111 -5.42 14.98 -1.46
CA VAL A 111 -5.48 13.75 -0.67
C VAL A 111 -4.09 13.33 -0.24
N ASN A 112 -3.96 12.92 1.02
CA ASN A 112 -2.76 12.24 1.49
C ASN A 112 -2.76 10.80 1.00
N HIS A 113 -1.69 10.38 0.30
CA HIS A 113 -1.53 9.03 -0.25
C HIS A 113 -1.72 7.92 0.80
N LEU A 114 -1.17 8.13 1.99
CA LEU A 114 -1.27 7.14 3.08
C LEU A 114 -2.70 7.05 3.64
N GLU A 115 -3.42 8.15 3.66
CA GLU A 115 -4.85 8.16 4.00
C GLU A 115 -5.66 7.39 2.94
N GLY A 116 -5.29 7.54 1.66
CA GLY A 116 -5.84 6.73 0.58
C GLY A 116 -5.74 5.23 0.89
N HIS A 117 -4.58 4.75 1.33
CA HIS A 117 -4.40 3.35 1.73
C HIS A 117 -5.34 2.90 2.86
N VAL A 118 -5.69 3.77 3.80
CA VAL A 118 -6.70 3.46 4.81
C VAL A 118 -8.07 3.32 4.15
N HIS A 119 -8.44 4.25 3.27
CA HIS A 119 -9.71 4.20 2.52
C HIS A 119 -9.83 2.96 1.63
N ALA A 120 -8.72 2.43 1.08
CA ALA A 120 -8.73 1.18 0.32
C ALA A 120 -9.30 0.00 1.12
N VAL A 121 -9.02 -0.07 2.44
CA VAL A 121 -9.58 -1.12 3.30
C VAL A 121 -11.08 -0.94 3.49
N PHE A 122 -11.57 0.30 3.61
CA PHE A 122 -13.00 0.58 3.73
C PHE A 122 -13.75 0.33 2.41
N LEU A 123 -13.13 0.60 1.26
CA LEU A 123 -13.70 0.24 -0.05
C LEU A 123 -13.91 -1.28 -0.16
N GLU A 124 -12.89 -2.07 0.17
CA GLU A 124 -13.00 -3.53 0.16
C GLU A 124 -14.05 -4.03 1.14
N ALA A 125 -14.04 -3.51 2.37
CA ALA A 125 -15.02 -3.88 3.38
C ALA A 125 -16.46 -3.56 2.91
N HIS A 126 -16.66 -2.46 2.18
CA HIS A 126 -17.94 -2.14 1.57
C HIS A 126 -18.36 -3.17 0.51
N ILE A 127 -17.43 -3.57 -0.37
CA ILE A 127 -17.65 -4.62 -1.37
C ILE A 127 -18.04 -5.94 -0.69
N GLU A 128 -17.36 -6.29 0.41
CA GLU A 128 -17.63 -7.48 1.22
C GLU A 128 -18.87 -7.34 2.13
N ARG A 129 -19.55 -6.18 2.13
CA ARG A 129 -20.67 -5.85 3.04
C ARG A 129 -20.30 -6.00 4.51
N ARG A 130 -19.07 -5.66 4.85
CA ARG A 130 -18.52 -5.62 6.21
C ARG A 130 -18.23 -4.17 6.60
N THR A 131 -18.23 -3.88 7.90
CA THR A 131 -17.92 -2.54 8.41
C THR A 131 -16.81 -2.65 9.45
N PRO A 132 -15.60 -2.12 9.18
CA PRO A 132 -14.57 -2.02 10.19
C PRO A 132 -15.03 -1.12 11.34
N ALA A 133 -15.00 -1.64 12.57
CA ALA A 133 -15.31 -0.83 13.74
C ALA A 133 -14.13 0.06 14.10
N LEU A 134 -14.41 1.30 14.45
CA LEU A 134 -13.43 2.23 15.01
C LEU A 134 -13.63 2.34 16.54
N PRO A 135 -12.56 2.60 17.31
CA PRO A 135 -11.20 2.84 16.85
C PRO A 135 -10.47 1.59 16.36
N ALA A 136 -9.50 1.78 15.47
CA ALA A 136 -8.71 0.72 14.84
C ALA A 136 -7.21 1.01 14.90
N VAL A 137 -6.39 -0.04 14.87
CA VAL A 137 -4.95 0.08 14.56
C VAL A 137 -4.77 -0.18 13.08
N CYS A 138 -4.09 0.72 12.37
CA CYS A 138 -3.81 0.61 10.95
C CYS A 138 -2.32 0.41 10.69
N LEU A 139 -1.96 -0.68 10.02
CA LEU A 139 -0.64 -0.94 9.49
C LEU A 139 -0.63 -0.62 7.99
N ILE A 140 0.12 0.41 7.60
CA ILE A 140 0.40 0.70 6.20
C ILE A 140 1.79 0.14 5.89
N VAL A 141 1.86 -0.85 4.98
CA VAL A 141 3.08 -1.57 4.67
C VAL A 141 3.24 -1.74 3.15
N SER A 142 4.22 -1.02 2.58
CA SER A 142 4.47 -0.95 1.14
C SER A 142 5.96 -0.98 0.81
N GLY A 143 6.33 -0.74 -0.44
CA GLY A 143 7.72 -0.58 -0.88
C GLY A 143 8.41 0.61 -0.22
N GLY A 144 7.70 1.72 -0.03
CA GLY A 144 8.25 2.95 0.56
C GLY A 144 7.89 3.20 2.02
N HIS A 145 6.87 2.54 2.56
CA HIS A 145 6.33 2.86 3.87
C HIS A 145 6.14 1.62 4.75
N THR A 146 6.46 1.76 6.03
CA THR A 146 6.04 0.84 7.10
C THR A 146 5.67 1.69 8.29
N LEU A 147 4.38 1.91 8.51
CA LEU A 147 3.83 2.88 9.45
C LEU A 147 2.68 2.25 10.22
N LEU A 148 2.58 2.59 11.49
CA LEU A 148 1.52 2.14 12.38
C LEU A 148 0.77 3.35 12.94
N TYR A 149 -0.54 3.37 12.74
CA TYR A 149 -1.43 4.43 13.20
C TYR A 149 -2.55 3.87 14.08
N TYR A 150 -2.99 4.69 15.01
CA TYR A 150 -4.29 4.56 15.66
C TYR A 150 -5.27 5.47 14.93
N VAL A 151 -6.41 4.92 14.54
CA VAL A 151 -7.42 5.59 13.70
C VAL A 151 -8.74 5.65 14.45
N GLU A 152 -9.26 6.85 14.58
CA GLU A 152 -10.56 7.14 15.22
C GLU A 152 -11.48 7.89 14.27
N ALA A 153 -12.78 7.78 14.48
CA ALA A 153 -13.73 8.65 13.81
C ALA A 153 -13.67 10.05 14.44
N LYS A 154 -13.67 11.10 13.62
CA LYS A 154 -13.77 12.47 14.12
C LYS A 154 -15.12 12.72 14.80
N PRO A 155 -15.14 13.46 15.91
CA PRO A 155 -16.39 13.90 16.53
C PRO A 155 -17.21 14.75 15.54
N GLY A 156 -18.48 14.37 15.31
CA GLY A 156 -19.37 15.09 14.39
C GLY A 156 -19.25 14.69 12.91
N ALA A 157 -18.30 13.84 12.52
CA ALA A 157 -18.37 13.18 11.24
C ALA A 157 -19.59 12.26 11.24
N SER A 158 -20.60 12.59 10.43
CA SER A 158 -21.74 11.69 10.21
C SER A 158 -21.17 10.33 9.84
N SER A 159 -21.68 9.26 10.44
CA SER A 159 -21.27 7.87 10.20
C SER A 159 -21.67 7.42 8.79
N THR A 160 -21.22 8.17 7.76
CA THR A 160 -21.47 7.85 6.35
C THR A 160 -20.84 6.54 5.92
N LEU A 161 -20.12 5.88 6.82
CA LEU A 161 -19.55 4.52 6.63
C LEU A 161 -20.42 3.42 7.28
N SER A 162 -21.54 3.76 7.95
CA SER A 162 -22.49 2.75 8.47
C SER A 162 -23.46 2.29 7.39
N PRO A 163 -23.86 1.00 7.37
CA PRO A 163 -24.85 0.51 6.45
C PRO A 163 -26.26 0.99 6.85
N LEU A 164 -26.98 1.58 5.89
CA LEU A 164 -28.44 1.70 5.86
C LEU A 164 -29.12 2.43 7.02
N GLU A 165 -29.25 3.74 6.92
CA GLU A 165 -30.52 4.39 7.25
C GLU A 165 -31.10 5.08 6.01
N LYS A 166 -32.25 4.58 5.58
CA LYS A 166 -33.15 5.25 4.64
C LYS A 166 -33.86 6.37 5.40
N ASN A 167 -33.94 7.53 4.76
CA ASN A 167 -34.84 8.66 4.96
C ASN A 167 -34.28 9.87 5.69
N ALA A 168 -34.12 10.95 4.96
CA ALA A 168 -35.02 12.11 5.00
C ALA A 168 -34.37 13.27 4.23
N GLY A 169 -35.11 13.81 3.28
CA GLY A 169 -34.70 14.96 2.49
C GLY A 169 -34.44 16.19 3.37
N SER A 170 -33.29 16.80 3.14
CA SER A 170 -33.09 18.19 3.42
C SER A 170 -32.50 18.85 2.19
N THR A 171 -33.32 19.69 1.59
CA THR A 171 -32.97 20.63 0.53
C THR A 171 -31.93 21.61 1.06
N PHE A 172 -30.73 21.54 0.51
CA PHE A 172 -29.69 22.51 0.78
C PHE A 172 -29.71 23.57 -0.33
N THR A 173 -30.13 24.79 0.02
CA THR A 173 -30.04 25.98 -0.83
C THR A 173 -28.64 26.56 -0.71
N LEU A 174 -27.95 26.63 -1.83
CA LEU A 174 -26.68 27.36 -1.97
C LEU A 174 -26.98 28.87 -1.96
N ASN A 175 -26.67 29.53 -0.86
CA ASN A 175 -26.54 30.99 -0.86
C ASN A 175 -25.10 31.35 -1.23
N ALA A 176 -24.92 31.85 -2.44
CA ALA A 176 -23.71 32.50 -2.85
C ALA A 176 -23.67 33.92 -2.25
N SER A 177 -22.80 34.17 -1.29
CA SER A 177 -22.34 35.51 -0.96
C SER A 177 -20.85 35.46 -0.68
N SER A 178 -20.17 36.20 -1.53
CA SER A 178 -18.76 36.54 -1.57
C SER A 178 -18.23 37.07 -0.24
N GLU A 179 -17.11 36.46 0.25
CA GLU A 179 -15.95 37.19 0.76
C GLU A 179 -14.84 36.16 1.04
N ALA A 180 -13.81 36.23 0.19
CA ALA A 180 -12.61 35.42 0.32
C ALA A 180 -11.82 35.84 1.56
N ARG A 181 -11.87 35.05 2.62
CA ARG A 181 -10.84 35.06 3.68
C ARG A 181 -9.96 33.82 3.46
N SER A 182 -8.73 34.05 3.04
CA SER A 182 -7.68 33.05 3.02
C SER A 182 -7.46 32.48 4.44
N PRO A 183 -7.65 31.17 4.69
CA PRO A 183 -7.19 30.58 5.92
C PRO A 183 -5.66 30.42 5.84
N ARG A 184 -4.97 30.94 6.84
CA ARG A 184 -3.54 30.66 7.05
C ARG A 184 -3.40 29.16 7.28
N ILE A 185 -2.56 28.53 6.45
CA ILE A 185 -2.19 27.13 6.58
C ILE A 185 -1.14 27.03 7.70
N ASP A 186 -1.61 26.91 8.95
CA ASP A 186 -0.81 26.27 9.98
C ASP A 186 -0.91 24.79 9.73
N GLY A 187 0.24 24.08 9.66
CA GLY A 187 0.41 22.71 9.13
C GLY A 187 -0.37 21.55 9.75
N ASN A 188 -1.64 21.75 10.02
CA ASN A 188 -2.58 20.79 10.57
C ASN A 188 -3.74 20.64 9.57
N GLN A 189 -3.50 19.87 8.48
CA GLN A 189 -4.61 19.46 7.62
C GLN A 189 -5.56 18.59 8.45
N ALA A 190 -6.73 19.11 8.69
CA ALA A 190 -7.80 18.38 9.34
C ALA A 190 -8.28 17.26 8.41
N SER A 191 -7.78 16.01 8.60
CA SER A 191 -8.27 14.84 7.89
C SER A 191 -9.77 14.69 8.14
N CYS A 192 -10.55 14.67 7.06
CA CYS A 192 -11.98 14.61 7.18
C CYS A 192 -12.47 13.18 7.33
N GLY A 193 -13.23 12.90 8.36
CA GLY A 193 -13.79 11.59 8.67
C GLY A 193 -12.94 10.77 9.65
N PHE A 194 -11.63 10.79 9.57
CA PHE A 194 -10.73 10.09 10.49
C PHE A 194 -9.75 11.03 11.18
N GLN A 195 -9.43 10.68 12.43
CA GLN A 195 -8.30 11.24 13.17
C GLN A 195 -7.23 10.18 13.27
N PHE A 196 -5.98 10.57 12.96
CA PHE A 196 -4.84 9.67 12.96
C PHE A 196 -3.87 10.03 14.07
N ARG A 197 -3.43 9.04 14.83
CA ARG A 197 -2.32 9.17 15.76
C ARG A 197 -1.25 8.17 15.42
N ARG A 198 -0.10 8.64 14.99
CA ARG A 198 1.03 7.76 14.69
C ARG A 198 1.50 7.05 15.96
N LEU A 199 1.56 5.71 15.90
CA LEU A 199 2.08 4.87 16.98
C LEU A 199 3.56 4.54 16.74
N GLY A 200 3.93 4.20 15.51
CA GLY A 200 5.30 3.85 15.16
C GLY A 200 5.52 3.83 13.64
N GLY A 201 6.72 3.47 13.25
CA GLY A 201 7.09 3.31 11.84
C GLY A 201 8.51 2.78 11.70
N THR A 202 8.91 2.48 10.47
CA THR A 202 10.29 2.05 10.23
C THR A 202 11.29 3.17 10.51
N ARG A 203 12.44 2.79 11.07
CA ARG A 203 13.58 3.69 11.31
C ARG A 203 14.59 3.68 10.17
N ASP A 204 14.47 2.71 9.30
CA ASP A 204 15.36 2.47 8.17
C ASP A 204 14.57 1.98 6.96
N ASP A 205 14.93 0.86 6.36
CA ASP A 205 14.24 0.31 5.20
C ASP A 205 12.76 0.01 5.52
N ALA A 206 11.86 0.27 4.56
CA ALA A 206 10.50 -0.25 4.61
C ALA A 206 10.51 -1.77 4.41
N ALA A 207 9.45 -2.44 4.86
CA ALA A 207 9.37 -3.91 4.72
C ALA A 207 9.43 -4.35 3.25
N GLY A 208 8.69 -3.69 2.34
CA GLY A 208 8.74 -4.01 0.91
C GLY A 208 10.11 -3.75 0.30
N GLU A 209 10.79 -2.66 0.70
CA GLU A 209 12.16 -2.38 0.30
C GLU A 209 13.13 -3.48 0.75
N ALA A 210 12.93 -4.04 1.96
CA ALA A 210 13.72 -5.17 2.43
C ALA A 210 13.51 -6.43 1.58
N TYR A 211 12.27 -6.71 1.15
CA TYR A 211 11.97 -7.78 0.20
C TYR A 211 12.72 -7.58 -1.12
N ASP A 212 12.69 -6.39 -1.70
CA ASP A 212 13.36 -6.09 -2.96
C ASP A 212 14.88 -6.20 -2.85
N LYS A 213 15.46 -5.74 -1.73
CA LYS A 213 16.90 -5.83 -1.47
C LYS A 213 17.37 -7.29 -1.32
N VAL A 214 16.60 -8.12 -0.62
CA VAL A 214 16.91 -9.56 -0.46
C VAL A 214 16.70 -10.29 -1.79
N ALA A 215 15.64 -10.01 -2.53
CA ALA A 215 15.44 -10.58 -3.86
C ALA A 215 16.59 -10.25 -4.81
N ARG A 216 17.11 -9.02 -4.75
CA ARG A 216 18.29 -8.61 -5.53
C ARG A 216 19.54 -9.41 -5.15
N LEU A 217 19.79 -9.63 -3.84
CA LEU A 217 20.93 -10.44 -3.38
C LEU A 217 20.85 -11.88 -3.88
N LEU A 218 19.65 -12.45 -3.92
CA LEU A 218 19.40 -13.82 -4.34
C LEU A 218 19.12 -13.98 -5.84
N ALA A 219 19.20 -12.90 -6.62
CA ALA A 219 18.86 -12.89 -8.07
C ALA A 219 17.45 -13.43 -8.36
N LEU A 220 16.43 -12.94 -7.61
CA LEU A 220 15.03 -13.33 -7.79
C LEU A 220 14.21 -12.33 -8.62
N GLY A 221 14.84 -11.24 -9.09
CA GLY A 221 14.21 -10.19 -9.90
C GLY A 221 13.53 -9.09 -9.10
N TYR A 222 12.72 -8.28 -9.78
CA TYR A 222 11.97 -7.15 -9.25
C TYR A 222 10.54 -7.17 -9.84
N PRO A 223 9.50 -6.90 -9.02
CA PRO A 223 9.52 -6.70 -7.56
C PRO A 223 9.78 -8.00 -6.80
N GLY A 224 10.55 -7.90 -5.71
CA GLY A 224 10.98 -9.06 -4.93
C GLY A 224 9.87 -9.68 -4.06
N GLY A 225 9.00 -8.84 -3.51
CA GLY A 225 7.95 -9.27 -2.59
C GLY A 225 7.08 -10.42 -3.12
N PRO A 226 6.44 -10.29 -4.29
CA PRO A 226 5.59 -11.35 -4.85
C PRO A 226 6.36 -12.64 -5.18
N VAL A 227 7.62 -12.53 -5.62
CA VAL A 227 8.43 -13.71 -5.95
C VAL A 227 8.84 -14.46 -4.70
N ILE A 228 9.29 -13.74 -3.66
CA ILE A 228 9.64 -14.33 -2.35
C ILE A 228 8.43 -15.01 -1.73
N ASP A 229 7.27 -14.35 -1.74
CA ASP A 229 6.03 -14.92 -1.17
C ASP A 229 5.66 -16.24 -1.85
N GLN A 230 5.70 -16.31 -3.18
CA GLN A 230 5.39 -17.53 -3.92
C GLN A 230 6.43 -18.64 -3.71
N LEU A 231 7.73 -18.31 -3.65
CA LEU A 231 8.78 -19.31 -3.39
C LEU A 231 8.69 -19.85 -1.97
N ALA A 232 8.48 -18.99 -0.96
CA ALA A 232 8.33 -19.40 0.43
C ALA A 232 7.09 -20.30 0.63
N THR A 233 5.96 -19.96 0.01
CA THR A 233 4.73 -20.75 0.07
C THR A 233 4.94 -22.16 -0.52
N ARG A 234 5.68 -22.26 -1.63
CA ARG A 234 6.00 -23.56 -2.24
C ARG A 234 6.99 -24.36 -1.44
N ALA A 235 7.96 -23.71 -0.79
CA ALA A 235 8.90 -24.37 0.12
C ALA A 235 8.17 -25.05 1.30
N THR A 236 7.15 -24.40 1.86
CA THR A 236 6.33 -24.98 2.93
C THR A 236 5.38 -26.08 2.45
N ALA A 237 4.87 -25.98 1.21
CA ALA A 237 4.01 -27.00 0.60
C ALA A 237 4.79 -28.26 0.18
N CYS A 238 6.07 -28.15 -0.14
CA CYS A 238 7.00 -29.25 -0.39
C CYS A 238 7.63 -29.81 0.90
N GLY A 239 6.99 -29.61 2.08
CA GLY A 239 7.29 -30.32 3.31
C GLY A 239 7.42 -31.83 3.04
N PRO A 240 8.01 -32.67 3.92
CA PRO A 240 8.72 -33.92 3.61
C PRO A 240 7.85 -35.00 2.96
N ALA A 241 7.41 -34.80 1.75
CA ALA A 241 6.69 -35.75 0.91
C ALA A 241 7.48 -36.07 -0.36
N VAL A 242 8.77 -36.36 -0.22
CA VAL A 242 9.50 -37.19 -1.16
C VAL A 242 10.02 -38.38 -0.38
N SER A 243 9.10 -39.26 -0.03
CA SER A 243 9.40 -40.64 0.29
C SER A 243 9.74 -41.40 -1.00
N GLY A 244 10.95 -41.19 -1.45
CA GLY A 244 11.64 -41.97 -2.48
C GLY A 244 12.98 -42.35 -1.91
N ALA A 245 13.05 -43.59 -1.36
CA ALA A 245 14.23 -44.36 -1.02
C ALA A 245 15.53 -43.59 -0.69
N GLY A 246 15.82 -43.38 0.58
CA GLY A 246 17.19 -43.35 1.07
C GLY A 246 17.83 -42.00 1.41
N SER A 247 17.08 -40.93 1.65
CA SER A 247 17.66 -39.73 2.22
C SER A 247 16.87 -39.31 3.48
N THR A 248 17.46 -39.54 4.64
CA THR A 248 17.03 -38.98 5.92
C THR A 248 17.31 -37.49 5.90
N TRP A 249 16.32 -36.67 5.47
CA TRP A 249 16.38 -35.23 5.68
C TRP A 249 16.14 -35.00 7.18
N SER A 250 17.20 -34.64 7.88
CA SER A 250 17.12 -34.02 9.19
C SER A 250 17.30 -32.51 8.96
N PRO A 251 16.55 -31.63 9.66
CA PRO A 251 16.82 -30.21 9.57
C PRO A 251 18.28 -29.98 9.97
N PRO A 252 19.03 -29.09 9.26
CA PRO A 252 20.41 -28.81 9.61
C PRO A 252 20.48 -28.15 10.98
N GLU A 253 21.02 -28.84 11.94
CA GLU A 253 21.01 -28.50 13.38
C GLU A 253 21.92 -27.33 13.79
N LYS A 254 22.76 -26.76 12.91
CA LYS A 254 23.72 -25.69 13.31
C LYS A 254 23.95 -24.51 12.37
N ASP A 255 23.50 -24.54 11.11
CA ASP A 255 23.82 -23.48 10.14
C ASP A 255 22.58 -22.77 9.56
N GLU A 256 21.41 -22.88 10.18
CA GLU A 256 20.24 -22.13 9.76
C GLU A 256 20.36 -20.67 10.18
N LEU A 257 20.25 -19.75 9.21
CA LEU A 257 20.15 -18.31 9.50
C LEU A 257 18.82 -18.02 10.17
N HIS A 258 18.86 -17.89 11.49
CA HIS A 258 17.72 -17.40 12.25
C HIS A 258 17.76 -15.88 12.36
N PHE A 259 16.72 -15.24 11.83
CA PHE A 259 16.50 -13.82 12.03
C PHE A 259 15.82 -13.62 13.39
N GLY A 260 16.59 -13.26 14.41
CA GLY A 260 16.03 -12.91 15.72
C GLY A 260 15.21 -11.63 15.68
N PRO A 261 14.31 -11.42 16.67
CA PRO A 261 13.54 -10.20 16.76
C PRO A 261 14.48 -8.98 16.93
N VAL A 262 14.27 -7.95 16.11
CA VAL A 262 15.06 -6.74 16.18
C VAL A 262 14.71 -5.99 17.47
N LYS A 263 15.69 -5.86 18.38
CA LYS A 263 15.53 -5.06 19.60
C LYS A 263 15.71 -3.58 19.27
N ILE A 264 14.63 -2.83 19.26
CA ILE A 264 14.63 -1.39 19.00
C ILE A 264 14.60 -0.65 20.35
N LYS A 265 15.57 0.22 20.60
CA LYS A 265 15.56 1.08 21.80
C LYS A 265 14.54 2.22 21.59
N GLY A 266 13.74 2.52 22.62
CA GLY A 266 12.75 3.59 22.61
C GLY A 266 11.35 3.08 22.29
N ASN A 267 10.73 3.52 21.19
CA ASN A 267 9.35 3.16 20.86
C ASN A 267 9.24 1.68 20.44
N SER A 268 8.45 0.92 21.19
CA SER A 268 8.23 -0.53 20.97
C SER A 268 7.47 -0.85 19.67
N TYR A 269 6.80 0.15 19.09
CA TYR A 269 6.03 0.02 17.84
C TYR A 269 6.82 0.40 16.59
N ASP A 270 8.06 0.83 16.73
CA ASP A 270 8.91 1.09 15.58
C ASP A 270 9.40 -0.23 14.96
N PHE A 271 9.71 -0.17 13.67
CA PHE A 271 10.24 -1.29 12.88
C PHE A 271 11.67 -0.99 12.43
N SER A 272 12.41 -2.04 12.07
CA SER A 272 13.73 -1.93 11.43
C SER A 272 14.00 -3.20 10.62
N PHE A 273 14.29 -3.05 9.34
CA PHE A 273 14.49 -4.16 8.41
C PHE A 273 15.87 -4.16 7.74
N SER A 274 16.67 -3.08 7.88
CA SER A 274 18.00 -2.99 7.29
C SER A 274 18.96 -4.07 7.83
N GLY A 275 18.80 -4.44 9.11
CA GLY A 275 19.57 -5.50 9.74
C GLY A 275 19.36 -6.88 9.12
N ILE A 276 18.15 -7.18 8.68
CA ILE A 276 17.81 -8.47 8.04
C ILE A 276 18.54 -8.61 6.71
N LYS A 277 18.53 -7.56 5.86
CA LYS A 277 19.29 -7.54 4.60
C LYS A 277 20.78 -7.79 4.85
N THR A 278 21.34 -7.13 5.87
CA THR A 278 22.75 -7.27 6.21
C THR A 278 23.08 -8.69 6.68
N ALA A 279 22.19 -9.31 7.46
CA ALA A 279 22.34 -10.71 7.88
C ALA A 279 22.34 -11.67 6.68
N VAL A 280 21.42 -11.50 5.71
CA VAL A 280 21.41 -12.27 4.47
C VAL A 280 22.72 -12.09 3.68
N LEU A 281 23.20 -10.84 3.55
CA LEU A 281 24.44 -10.57 2.84
C LEU A 281 25.65 -11.26 3.48
N TYR A 282 25.78 -11.22 4.79
CA TYR A 282 26.87 -11.92 5.49
C TYR A 282 26.76 -13.43 5.42
N TYR A 283 25.53 -13.95 5.51
CA TYR A 283 25.28 -15.37 5.31
C TYR A 283 25.74 -15.84 3.93
N LEU A 284 25.34 -15.14 2.85
CA LEU A 284 25.76 -15.47 1.50
C LEU A 284 27.30 -15.36 1.30
N ARG A 285 27.95 -14.42 1.97
CA ARG A 285 29.43 -14.32 1.95
C ARG A 285 30.13 -15.48 2.66
N ALA A 286 29.53 -15.98 3.73
CA ALA A 286 30.06 -17.15 4.46
C ALA A 286 29.78 -18.47 3.72
N HIS A 287 28.85 -18.48 2.75
CA HIS A 287 28.42 -19.66 2.01
C HIS A 287 28.59 -19.46 0.50
N PRO A 288 29.86 -19.47 -0.01
CA PRO A 288 30.13 -19.20 -1.42
C PRO A 288 29.54 -20.23 -2.39
N GLU A 289 29.11 -21.40 -1.90
CA GLU A 289 28.40 -22.42 -2.67
C GLU A 289 27.12 -21.90 -3.33
N PHE A 290 26.46 -20.86 -2.78
CA PHE A 290 25.29 -20.25 -3.37
C PHE A 290 25.61 -19.37 -4.60
N ASN A 291 26.86 -18.99 -4.83
CA ASN A 291 27.22 -18.10 -5.94
C ASN A 291 26.85 -18.70 -7.29
N ALA A 292 27.07 -20.01 -7.50
CA ALA A 292 26.71 -20.68 -8.75
C ALA A 292 25.22 -20.62 -9.04
N GLU A 293 24.38 -20.85 -8.03
CA GLU A 293 22.93 -20.74 -8.18
C GLU A 293 22.47 -19.31 -8.44
N ILE A 294 23.09 -18.32 -7.76
CA ILE A 294 22.79 -16.90 -7.97
C ILE A 294 23.11 -16.50 -9.40
N GLU A 295 24.26 -16.91 -9.97
CA GLU A 295 24.62 -16.64 -11.36
C GLU A 295 23.64 -17.32 -12.32
N THR A 296 23.29 -18.58 -12.11
CA THR A 296 22.29 -19.28 -12.92
C THR A 296 20.95 -18.53 -12.94
N ARG A 297 20.49 -18.02 -11.79
CA ARG A 297 19.28 -17.21 -11.74
C ARG A 297 19.44 -15.86 -12.43
N ARG A 298 20.61 -15.21 -12.37
CA ARG A 298 20.89 -13.97 -13.12
C ARG A 298 20.78 -14.19 -14.62
N GLU A 299 21.37 -15.27 -15.11
CA GLU A 299 21.28 -15.66 -16.54
C GLU A 299 19.83 -15.93 -16.94
N ALA A 300 19.08 -16.67 -16.12
CA ALA A 300 17.66 -16.92 -16.35
C ALA A 300 16.83 -15.63 -16.40
N LEU A 301 17.10 -14.66 -15.52
CA LEU A 301 16.45 -13.35 -15.54
C LEU A 301 16.76 -12.57 -16.82
N LEU A 302 18.00 -12.65 -17.33
CA LEU A 302 18.39 -12.03 -18.60
C LEU A 302 17.68 -12.69 -19.80
N GLN A 303 17.39 -13.99 -19.72
CA GLN A 303 16.62 -14.75 -20.71
C GLN A 303 15.09 -14.52 -20.60
N GLY A 304 14.64 -13.73 -19.62
CA GLY A 304 13.24 -13.37 -19.47
C GLY A 304 12.44 -14.22 -18.49
N CYS A 305 13.06 -15.15 -17.76
CA CYS A 305 12.43 -15.87 -16.64
C CYS A 305 12.07 -14.86 -15.53
N ARG A 306 10.80 -14.75 -15.15
CA ARG A 306 10.34 -13.69 -14.23
C ARG A 306 9.38 -14.17 -13.17
N LYS A 307 8.80 -15.35 -13.36
CA LYS A 307 7.82 -15.92 -12.43
C LYS A 307 8.54 -16.79 -11.42
N ALA A 308 8.02 -16.83 -10.21
CA ALA A 308 8.52 -17.75 -9.18
C ALA A 308 8.55 -19.21 -9.66
N ALA A 309 7.61 -19.60 -10.53
CA ALA A 309 7.58 -20.92 -11.13
C ALA A 309 8.83 -21.24 -12.00
N ASP A 310 9.35 -20.24 -12.69
CA ASP A 310 10.53 -20.36 -13.54
C ASP A 310 11.82 -20.43 -12.69
N LEU A 311 11.84 -19.75 -11.57
CA LEU A 311 12.98 -19.65 -10.66
C LEU A 311 13.05 -20.78 -9.64
N LEU A 312 11.93 -21.41 -9.31
CA LEU A 312 11.85 -22.49 -8.31
C LEU A 312 12.80 -23.64 -8.57
N PRO A 313 12.93 -24.18 -9.83
CA PRO A 313 13.89 -25.25 -10.12
C PRO A 313 15.37 -24.85 -9.98
N LEU A 314 15.63 -23.54 -9.93
CA LEU A 314 16.97 -22.94 -9.80
C LEU A 314 17.31 -22.57 -8.36
N CYS A 315 16.48 -22.97 -7.40
CA CYS A 315 16.67 -22.72 -5.99
C CYS A 315 16.89 -24.05 -5.25
N SER A 316 18.03 -24.18 -4.59
CA SER A 316 18.27 -25.31 -3.68
C SER A 316 17.31 -25.28 -2.47
N PRO A 317 17.13 -26.40 -1.77
CA PRO A 317 16.37 -26.43 -0.52
C PRO A 317 16.88 -25.42 0.51
N GLN A 318 18.20 -25.19 0.57
CA GLN A 318 18.80 -24.21 1.47
C GLN A 318 18.44 -22.77 1.12
N VAL A 319 18.42 -22.40 -0.16
CA VAL A 319 17.96 -21.08 -0.61
C VAL A 319 16.48 -20.90 -0.33
N LEU A 320 15.67 -21.93 -0.54
CA LEU A 320 14.24 -21.89 -0.22
C LEU A 320 13.99 -21.74 1.31
N ALA A 321 14.78 -22.42 2.13
CA ALA A 321 14.74 -22.28 3.59
C ALA A 321 15.13 -20.85 4.01
N LEU A 322 16.19 -20.27 3.42
CA LEU A 322 16.61 -18.89 3.66
C LEU A 322 15.49 -17.89 3.32
N ILE A 323 14.83 -18.07 2.16
CA ILE A 323 13.70 -17.23 1.70
C ILE A 323 12.54 -17.34 2.70
N SER A 324 12.19 -18.55 3.12
CA SER A 324 11.10 -18.82 4.07
C SER A 324 11.38 -18.21 5.46
N ASN A 325 12.60 -18.37 5.97
CA ASN A 325 13.03 -17.79 7.24
C ASN A 325 13.04 -16.25 7.21
N PHE A 326 13.50 -15.67 6.10
CA PHE A 326 13.44 -14.23 5.88
C PHE A 326 12.00 -13.71 5.92
N GLN A 327 11.10 -14.30 5.12
CA GLN A 327 9.70 -13.90 5.09
C GLN A 327 9.05 -14.04 6.47
N SER A 328 9.28 -15.17 7.14
CA SER A 328 8.74 -15.43 8.48
C SER A 328 9.20 -14.40 9.51
N ALA A 329 10.45 -13.95 9.45
CA ALA A 329 10.99 -12.93 10.35
C ALA A 329 10.29 -11.58 10.14
N VAL A 330 10.17 -11.12 8.88
CA VAL A 330 9.49 -9.86 8.55
C VAL A 330 8.02 -9.92 8.96
N VAL A 331 7.31 -10.99 8.58
CA VAL A 331 5.88 -11.17 8.91
C VAL A 331 5.67 -11.20 10.43
N ASN A 332 6.50 -11.96 11.16
CA ASN A 332 6.39 -12.06 12.60
C ASN A 332 6.59 -10.71 13.30
N ASP A 333 7.55 -9.88 12.87
CA ASP A 333 7.77 -8.56 13.46
C ASP A 333 6.59 -7.62 13.19
N LEU A 334 6.10 -7.56 11.94
CA LEU A 334 4.92 -6.77 11.55
C LEU A 334 3.68 -7.16 12.38
N VAL A 335 3.37 -8.45 12.44
CA VAL A 335 2.16 -8.94 13.14
C VAL A 335 2.27 -8.74 14.65
N THR A 336 3.44 -9.07 15.24
CA THR A 336 3.61 -8.98 16.70
C THR A 336 3.47 -7.55 17.21
N ARG A 337 4.11 -6.57 16.55
CA ARG A 337 4.02 -5.16 16.96
C ARG A 337 2.64 -4.58 16.73
N THR A 338 1.98 -4.93 15.62
CA THR A 338 0.62 -4.48 15.33
C THR A 338 -0.39 -5.02 16.34
N LEU A 339 -0.29 -6.31 16.69
CA LEU A 339 -1.15 -6.93 17.72
C LEU A 339 -0.87 -6.40 19.13
N ALA A 340 0.38 -6.04 19.44
CA ALA A 340 0.72 -5.38 20.69
C ALA A 340 0.08 -4.00 20.77
N ALA A 341 0.18 -3.21 19.69
CA ALA A 341 -0.46 -1.91 19.60
C ALA A 341 -1.98 -2.00 19.75
N ALA A 342 -2.63 -2.97 19.11
CA ALA A 342 -4.07 -3.18 19.26
C ALA A 342 -4.43 -3.54 20.70
N SER A 343 -3.65 -4.40 21.36
CA SER A 343 -3.88 -4.77 22.77
C SER A 343 -3.72 -3.59 23.71
N GLU A 344 -2.67 -2.78 23.56
CA GLU A 344 -2.39 -1.65 24.45
C GLU A 344 -3.36 -0.47 24.24
N THR A 345 -3.84 -0.27 23.01
CA THR A 345 -4.85 0.76 22.70
C THR A 345 -6.27 0.31 22.94
N GLY A 346 -6.52 -0.97 23.23
CA GLY A 346 -7.85 -1.55 23.36
C GLY A 346 -8.61 -1.68 22.02
N ALA A 347 -7.96 -1.46 20.88
CA ALA A 347 -8.57 -1.58 19.56
C ALA A 347 -8.90 -3.04 19.23
N ARG A 348 -10.15 -3.29 18.81
CA ARG A 348 -10.61 -4.61 18.37
C ARG A 348 -10.60 -4.78 16.84
N THR A 349 -10.13 -3.79 16.13
CA THR A 349 -10.03 -3.78 14.68
C THR A 349 -8.60 -3.46 14.26
N ILE A 350 -8.07 -4.23 13.34
CA ILE A 350 -6.81 -3.96 12.65
C ILE A 350 -7.10 -3.79 11.16
N LEU A 351 -6.58 -2.71 10.58
CA LEU A 351 -6.59 -2.43 9.16
C LEU A 351 -5.17 -2.65 8.63
N VAL A 352 -5.00 -3.43 7.57
CA VAL A 352 -3.67 -3.66 6.96
C VAL A 352 -3.75 -3.30 5.49
N SER A 353 -2.94 -2.36 5.04
CA SER A 353 -2.94 -1.85 3.66
C SER A 353 -1.53 -1.63 3.12
N GLY A 354 -1.43 -1.30 1.83
CA GLY A 354 -0.18 -1.15 1.09
C GLY A 354 0.21 -2.44 0.36
N GLY A 355 1.14 -2.36 -0.58
CA GLY A 355 1.49 -3.48 -1.47
C GLY A 355 1.91 -4.77 -0.76
N VAL A 356 2.59 -4.67 0.40
CA VAL A 356 2.97 -5.85 1.21
C VAL A 356 1.76 -6.50 1.89
N ALA A 357 0.63 -5.80 2.05
CA ALA A 357 -0.62 -6.40 2.54
C ALA A 357 -1.18 -7.50 1.61
N ALA A 358 -0.69 -7.58 0.37
CA ALA A 358 -1.01 -8.67 -0.56
C ALA A 358 -0.25 -9.98 -0.25
N ASN A 359 0.78 -9.95 0.61
CA ASN A 359 1.59 -11.12 0.98
C ASN A 359 0.74 -12.18 1.69
N SER A 360 0.82 -13.43 1.22
CA SER A 360 -0.04 -14.52 1.69
C SER A 360 0.28 -14.92 3.14
N ALA A 361 1.56 -15.03 3.49
CA ALA A 361 1.98 -15.38 4.84
C ALA A 361 1.62 -14.30 5.86
N LEU A 362 1.67 -13.02 5.47
CA LEU A 362 1.23 -11.91 6.33
C LEU A 362 -0.27 -12.01 6.65
N ARG A 363 -1.09 -12.25 5.62
CA ARG A 363 -2.55 -12.42 5.77
C ARG A 363 -2.89 -13.59 6.68
N GLU A 364 -2.33 -14.75 6.41
CA GLU A 364 -2.56 -15.97 7.17
C GLU A 364 -2.13 -15.82 8.65
N THR A 365 -0.95 -15.23 8.88
CA THR A 365 -0.43 -15.00 10.23
C THR A 365 -1.31 -14.00 11.01
N PHE A 366 -1.77 -12.93 10.38
CA PHE A 366 -2.72 -12.02 11.03
C PHE A 366 -4.03 -12.71 11.36
N GLN A 367 -4.62 -13.43 10.39
CA GLN A 367 -5.90 -14.12 10.60
C GLN A 367 -5.82 -15.12 11.76
N SER A 368 -4.78 -15.94 11.80
CA SER A 368 -4.61 -16.95 12.85
C SER A 368 -4.38 -16.33 14.23
N ARG A 369 -3.46 -15.35 14.34
CA ARG A 369 -3.10 -14.75 15.63
C ARG A 369 -4.12 -13.75 16.15
N ALA A 370 -4.80 -13.01 15.28
CA ALA A 370 -5.83 -12.08 15.69
C ALA A 370 -7.09 -12.81 16.19
N ALA A 371 -7.46 -13.93 15.56
CA ALA A 371 -8.59 -14.74 15.99
C ALA A 371 -8.44 -15.21 17.45
N THR A 372 -7.24 -15.60 17.89
CA THR A 372 -6.99 -16.02 19.29
C THR A 372 -7.13 -14.86 20.30
N LYS A 373 -7.10 -13.61 19.83
CA LYS A 373 -7.21 -12.40 20.65
C LYS A 373 -8.57 -11.70 20.50
N GLY A 374 -9.51 -12.25 19.72
CA GLY A 374 -10.80 -11.62 19.45
C GLY A 374 -10.70 -10.28 18.70
N VAL A 375 -9.67 -10.12 17.86
CA VAL A 375 -9.42 -8.92 17.05
C VAL A 375 -9.80 -9.22 15.60
N ASN A 376 -10.58 -8.33 14.99
CA ASN A 376 -10.94 -8.41 13.58
C ASN A 376 -9.86 -7.77 12.71
N VAL A 377 -9.45 -8.45 11.64
CA VAL A 377 -8.48 -7.92 10.68
C VAL A 377 -9.14 -7.72 9.33
N PHE A 378 -8.87 -6.58 8.71
CA PHE A 378 -9.37 -6.21 7.40
C PHE A 378 -8.19 -5.91 6.47
N PHE A 379 -8.29 -6.46 5.26
CA PHE A 379 -7.33 -6.25 4.19
C PHE A 379 -8.07 -5.82 2.94
N PRO A 380 -7.50 -4.96 2.09
CA PRO A 380 -8.02 -4.77 0.74
C PRO A 380 -7.71 -6.01 -0.12
N SER A 381 -8.45 -6.19 -1.21
CA SER A 381 -8.09 -7.13 -2.28
C SER A 381 -6.71 -6.78 -2.84
N ARG A 382 -6.12 -7.71 -3.60
CA ARG A 382 -4.80 -7.45 -4.21
C ARG A 382 -4.79 -6.21 -5.09
N GLY A 383 -5.88 -5.97 -5.84
CA GLY A 383 -6.01 -4.81 -6.71
C GLY A 383 -6.12 -3.47 -5.97
N LEU A 384 -6.66 -3.46 -4.75
CA LEU A 384 -6.75 -2.28 -3.90
C LEU A 384 -5.58 -2.15 -2.90
N SER A 385 -4.73 -3.18 -2.77
CA SER A 385 -3.55 -3.15 -1.90
C SER A 385 -2.40 -2.32 -2.47
N THR A 386 -2.23 -2.32 -3.80
CA THR A 386 -1.24 -1.49 -4.51
C THR A 386 -1.79 -0.09 -4.75
N ASP A 387 -0.91 0.82 -5.18
CA ASP A 387 -1.29 2.19 -5.48
C ASP A 387 -2.36 2.23 -6.57
N ASN A 388 -3.47 2.90 -6.27
CA ASN A 388 -4.62 3.00 -7.14
C ASN A 388 -5.39 4.30 -6.88
N ALA A 389 -6.15 4.76 -7.87
CA ALA A 389 -6.87 6.01 -7.75
C ALA A 389 -8.25 5.88 -7.08
N ALA A 390 -8.79 4.67 -6.92
CA ALA A 390 -10.05 4.47 -6.21
C ALA A 390 -9.91 4.86 -4.72
N MET A 391 -8.77 4.54 -4.10
CA MET A 391 -8.44 4.93 -2.74
C MET A 391 -8.36 6.45 -2.58
N ILE A 392 -7.85 7.15 -3.60
CA ILE A 392 -7.76 8.61 -3.62
C ILE A 392 -9.15 9.24 -3.81
N ALA A 393 -9.96 8.71 -4.72
CA ALA A 393 -11.33 9.19 -4.91
C ALA A 393 -12.20 8.98 -3.67
N ALA A 394 -12.03 7.84 -2.97
CA ALA A 394 -12.75 7.55 -1.73
C ALA A 394 -12.36 8.51 -0.60
N ALA A 395 -11.08 8.77 -0.40
CA ALA A 395 -10.60 9.75 0.56
C ALA A 395 -11.06 11.17 0.20
N ALA A 396 -10.97 11.54 -1.06
CA ALA A 396 -11.42 12.85 -1.56
C ALA A 396 -12.91 13.11 -1.28
N TYR A 397 -13.76 12.08 -1.29
CA TYR A 397 -15.16 12.24 -0.94
C TYR A 397 -15.34 12.76 0.50
N SER A 398 -14.60 12.20 1.43
CA SER A 398 -14.64 12.63 2.83
C SER A 398 -14.18 14.08 2.99
N HIS A 399 -13.09 14.46 2.34
CA HIS A 399 -12.55 15.82 2.32
C HIS A 399 -13.52 16.81 1.66
N LEU A 400 -14.12 16.44 0.53
CA LEU A 400 -15.12 17.26 -0.15
C LEU A 400 -16.32 17.57 0.75
N LYS A 401 -16.81 16.56 1.50
CA LYS A 401 -17.94 16.73 2.42
C LYS A 401 -17.61 17.64 3.61
N ALA A 402 -16.35 17.76 3.99
CA ALA A 402 -15.91 18.69 5.02
C ALA A 402 -15.58 20.08 4.48
N GLY A 403 -15.58 20.26 3.18
CA GLY A 403 -15.22 21.54 2.56
C GLY A 403 -13.73 21.75 2.39
N ASP A 404 -12.92 20.69 2.50
CA ASP A 404 -11.47 20.73 2.27
C ASP A 404 -11.20 20.75 0.76
N ILE A 405 -11.30 21.95 0.18
CA ILE A 405 -11.10 22.21 -1.26
C ILE A 405 -9.80 22.97 -1.43
N ALA A 406 -8.99 22.54 -2.37
CA ALA A 406 -7.74 23.21 -2.67
C ALA A 406 -7.93 24.58 -3.28
N SER A 407 -7.07 25.51 -2.90
CA SER A 407 -6.86 26.75 -3.62
C SER A 407 -5.93 26.53 -4.83
N SER A 408 -5.81 27.55 -5.69
CA SER A 408 -4.98 27.50 -6.91
C SER A 408 -3.48 27.33 -6.64
N ASP A 409 -3.02 27.63 -5.43
CA ASP A 409 -1.63 27.55 -4.97
C ASP A 409 -1.24 26.20 -4.38
N LEU A 410 -2.13 25.20 -4.39
CA LEU A 410 -1.82 23.82 -3.95
C LEU A 410 -0.51 23.33 -4.59
N ASN A 411 0.39 22.79 -3.78
CA ASN A 411 1.66 22.21 -4.22
C ASN A 411 1.82 20.76 -3.78
N ALA A 412 2.65 20.02 -4.52
CA ALA A 412 3.04 18.67 -4.15
C ALA A 412 3.96 18.69 -2.93
N GLU A 413 3.72 17.76 -2.00
CA GLU A 413 4.47 17.62 -0.75
C GLU A 413 5.06 16.21 -0.61
N PRO A 414 6.32 15.99 -1.06
CA PRO A 414 6.93 14.66 -1.07
C PRO A 414 6.99 13.97 0.28
N ASN A 415 7.02 14.73 1.36
CA ASN A 415 7.14 14.25 2.73
C ASN A 415 5.87 14.52 3.57
N LEU A 416 4.73 14.68 2.91
CA LEU A 416 3.45 14.94 3.57
C LEU A 416 3.14 13.84 4.60
N ARG A 417 2.86 14.23 5.83
CA ARG A 417 2.48 13.30 6.90
C ARG A 417 0.96 13.28 7.05
N ILE A 418 0.42 12.16 7.46
CA ILE A 418 -0.95 12.12 7.97
C ILE A 418 -0.95 12.87 9.30
N ALA A 419 -1.83 13.83 9.44
CA ALA A 419 -1.98 14.65 10.64
C ALA A 419 -2.86 13.97 11.68
#